data_a799df9be6858318a1d00a0db99c27ef
#
_entry.id   a799df9be6858318a1d00a0db99c27ef
#
_cell.length_a   1.000
_cell.length_b   1.000
_cell.length_c   1.000
_cell.angle_alpha   90.00
_cell.angle_beta   90.00
_cell.angle_gamma   90.00
#
_symmetry.space_group_name_H-M   'P 1'
#
loop_
_entity.id
_entity.type
_entity.pdbx_description
1 polymer ?
#
loop_
_entity_poly.entity_id
_entity_poly.type
_entity_poly.pdbx_seq_one_letter_code
_entity_poly.pdbx_strand_id
1 'polypeptide(L)'
;NGNPEQHIPMVERYNNLGLYAIPYGVNPIDVVVPEDQRLNPESTGIKLMLDMLHRSRLQFPGMGLGFIKRLMDESLQHCQDRIVSGNPLINIDSVKYQLSRIQAAFTICSGMCAYSVQTSGIEHDLSGLSIEANTLKALVTDLMQESAQISLQLAGANGYRLDHIAGRSVVDSRPFQIFEGSNEMLYAQIAEGITKLMRKSKTANLFDFLSNYPTSNLSAAYFKEQLNFNLEGGIPQRDLVTIGRMIARVISFQFVLQ
;
A
#
# COMPACT_ATOMS: atom_id res chain seq x y z
N ASN A 1 23.80 7.70 -20.97
CA ASN A 1 24.95 7.55 -21.86
C ASN A 1 26.24 7.31 -21.08
N GLY A 2 26.30 6.20 -20.32
CA GLY A 2 27.52 5.79 -19.64
C GLY A 2 28.62 5.41 -20.63
N ASN A 3 29.87 5.44 -20.16
CA ASN A 3 31.01 4.92 -20.92
C ASN A 3 30.66 3.47 -21.34
N PRO A 4 30.71 3.11 -22.65
CA PRO A 4 30.35 1.79 -23.11
C PRO A 4 31.26 0.66 -22.55
N GLU A 5 32.39 1.01 -21.95
CA GLU A 5 33.28 0.08 -21.24
C GLU A 5 32.88 -0.14 -19.78
N GLN A 6 31.94 0.65 -19.25
CA GLN A 6 31.45 0.51 -17.87
C GLN A 6 30.04 -0.08 -17.87
N HIS A 7 29.87 -1.20 -17.22
CA HIS A 7 28.56 -1.85 -17.03
C HIS A 7 28.40 -2.34 -15.59
N ILE A 8 27.17 -2.41 -15.14
CA ILE A 8 26.82 -2.96 -13.85
C ILE A 8 26.33 -4.40 -14.08
N PRO A 9 27.19 -5.42 -13.88
CA PRO A 9 26.79 -6.81 -14.14
C PRO A 9 25.86 -7.31 -13.03
N MET A 10 24.98 -8.23 -13.36
CA MET A 10 24.31 -9.06 -12.36
C MET A 10 25.18 -10.32 -12.15
N VAL A 11 25.88 -10.41 -11.02
CA VAL A 11 26.79 -11.53 -10.72
C VAL A 11 26.08 -12.71 -10.06
N GLU A 12 24.93 -12.46 -9.45
CA GLU A 12 24.09 -13.49 -8.85
C GLU A 12 22.62 -13.12 -9.09
N ARG A 13 21.83 -14.05 -9.60
CA ARG A 13 20.37 -13.89 -9.72
C ARG A 13 19.69 -14.66 -8.60
N TYR A 14 18.81 -13.98 -7.84
CA TYR A 14 18.05 -14.63 -6.78
C TYR A 14 16.91 -15.46 -7.35
N ASN A 15 16.69 -16.62 -6.75
CA ASN A 15 15.52 -17.46 -7.02
C ASN A 15 14.37 -17.01 -6.09
N ASN A 16 13.64 -16.00 -6.53
CA ASN A 16 12.57 -15.39 -5.73
C ASN A 16 11.33 -16.29 -5.67
N LEU A 17 10.54 -16.11 -4.60
CA LEU A 17 9.26 -16.77 -4.40
C LEU A 17 8.23 -16.42 -5.47
N GLY A 18 8.25 -15.19 -5.98
CA GLY A 18 7.37 -14.67 -7.02
C GLY A 18 8.06 -13.59 -7.86
N LEU A 19 7.30 -12.89 -8.72
CA LEU A 19 7.80 -11.85 -9.62
C LEU A 19 8.94 -12.35 -10.53
N TYR A 20 8.81 -13.54 -11.08
CA TYR A 20 9.89 -14.21 -11.84
C TYR A 20 10.36 -13.44 -13.09
N ALA A 21 9.52 -12.60 -13.66
CA ALA A 21 9.87 -11.76 -14.80
C ALA A 21 10.80 -10.59 -14.43
N ILE A 22 10.91 -10.27 -13.15
CA ILE A 22 11.76 -9.17 -12.67
C ILE A 22 13.12 -9.74 -12.29
N PRO A 23 14.22 -9.36 -12.97
CA PRO A 23 15.55 -9.76 -12.59
C PRO A 23 15.92 -9.09 -11.27
N TYR A 24 16.21 -9.89 -10.26
CA TYR A 24 16.60 -9.44 -8.93
C TYR A 24 17.81 -10.22 -8.45
N GLY A 25 18.86 -9.52 -8.00
CA GLY A 25 20.11 -10.17 -7.66
C GLY A 25 21.18 -9.21 -7.18
N VAL A 26 22.42 -9.68 -7.12
CA VAL A 26 23.58 -8.89 -6.73
C VAL A 26 24.18 -8.19 -7.95
N ASN A 27 24.26 -6.89 -7.86
CA ASN A 27 24.88 -6.03 -8.86
C ASN A 27 26.01 -5.22 -8.22
N PRO A 28 27.28 -5.64 -8.28
CA PRO A 28 28.40 -4.82 -7.84
C PRO A 28 28.49 -3.57 -8.71
N ILE A 29 28.68 -2.43 -8.05
CA ILE A 29 28.76 -1.13 -8.70
C ILE A 29 30.20 -0.62 -8.51
N ASP A 30 30.95 -0.56 -9.60
CA ASP A 30 32.29 0.03 -9.66
C ASP A 30 32.37 0.85 -10.95
N VAL A 31 31.97 2.10 -10.85
CA VAL A 31 31.85 3.00 -12.00
C VAL A 31 32.37 4.40 -11.66
N VAL A 32 33.00 5.05 -12.63
CA VAL A 32 33.36 6.47 -12.55
C VAL A 32 32.23 7.32 -13.12
N VAL A 33 31.66 8.18 -12.27
CA VAL A 33 30.57 9.07 -12.68
C VAL A 33 31.14 10.47 -12.93
N PRO A 34 30.98 11.04 -14.15
CA PRO A 34 31.38 12.42 -14.43
C PRO A 34 30.65 13.42 -13.51
N GLU A 35 31.33 14.52 -13.14
CA GLU A 35 30.78 15.51 -12.22
C GLU A 35 29.51 16.20 -12.76
N ASP A 36 29.39 16.34 -14.07
CA ASP A 36 28.21 16.90 -14.75
C ASP A 36 26.94 16.02 -14.63
N GLN A 37 27.10 14.77 -14.22
CA GLN A 37 25.98 13.86 -13.92
C GLN A 37 25.57 13.85 -12.44
N ARG A 38 26.21 14.69 -11.61
CA ARG A 38 25.83 14.85 -10.22
C ARG A 38 24.50 15.58 -10.10
N LEU A 39 23.57 14.99 -9.35
CA LEU A 39 22.31 15.67 -9.01
C LEU A 39 22.59 16.79 -7.99
N ASN A 40 22.23 18.01 -8.35
CA ASN A 40 22.33 19.19 -7.48
C ASN A 40 20.91 19.61 -7.08
N PRO A 41 20.39 19.17 -5.91
CA PRO A 41 19.07 19.53 -5.46
C PRO A 41 19.00 21.01 -5.07
N GLU A 42 17.86 21.66 -5.32
CA GLU A 42 17.63 23.06 -4.92
C GLU A 42 17.67 23.26 -3.39
N SER A 43 17.44 22.18 -2.61
CA SER A 43 17.45 22.22 -1.16
C SER A 43 18.49 21.26 -0.57
N THR A 44 18.08 20.07 -0.14
CA THR A 44 18.96 19.02 0.38
C THR A 44 18.74 17.70 -0.33
N GLY A 45 19.78 16.87 -0.43
CA GLY A 45 19.65 15.51 -1.00
C GLY A 45 18.61 14.67 -0.27
N ILE A 46 18.45 14.82 1.05
CA ILE A 46 17.43 14.13 1.83
C ILE A 46 16.03 14.53 1.39
N LYS A 47 15.77 15.82 1.17
CA LYS A 47 14.46 16.30 0.73
C LYS A 47 14.13 15.78 -0.66
N LEU A 48 15.07 15.78 -1.59
CA LEU A 48 14.92 15.21 -2.93
C LEU A 48 14.63 13.70 -2.85
N MET A 49 15.36 12.97 -2.00
CA MET A 49 15.14 11.54 -1.79
C MET A 49 13.73 11.25 -1.21
N LEU A 50 13.26 12.06 -0.27
CA LEU A 50 11.92 11.91 0.31
C LEU A 50 10.83 12.22 -0.73
N ASP A 51 10.99 13.25 -1.55
CA ASP A 51 10.04 13.52 -2.65
C ASP A 51 9.96 12.33 -3.60
N MET A 52 11.08 11.81 -4.04
CA MET A 52 11.14 10.65 -4.94
C MET A 52 10.50 9.40 -4.30
N LEU A 53 10.78 9.15 -3.02
CA LEU A 53 10.23 8.00 -2.29
C LEU A 53 8.71 8.11 -2.10
N HIS A 54 8.21 9.30 -1.76
CA HIS A 54 6.76 9.53 -1.63
C HIS A 54 6.07 9.45 -3.00
N ARG A 55 6.68 9.95 -4.04
CA ARG A 55 6.20 9.85 -5.42
C ARG A 55 6.07 8.40 -5.87
N SER A 56 7.05 7.56 -5.56
CA SER A 56 6.98 6.12 -5.79
C SER A 56 5.79 5.49 -5.02
N ARG A 57 5.63 5.84 -3.74
CA ARG A 57 4.52 5.31 -2.91
C ARG A 57 3.13 5.74 -3.41
N LEU A 58 2.99 6.92 -3.98
CA LEU A 58 1.73 7.37 -4.56
C LEU A 58 1.34 6.60 -5.84
N GLN A 59 2.22 5.78 -6.42
CA GLN A 59 1.87 4.91 -7.56
C GLN A 59 1.18 3.60 -7.14
N PHE A 60 1.35 3.17 -5.88
CA PHE A 60 0.78 1.89 -5.41
C PHE A 60 -0.74 1.78 -5.55
N PRO A 61 -1.55 2.83 -5.31
CA PRO A 61 -3.00 2.73 -5.51
C PRO A 61 -3.40 2.32 -6.92
N GLY A 62 -2.74 2.83 -7.96
CA GLY A 62 -3.00 2.45 -9.34
C GLY A 62 -2.63 0.98 -9.62
N MET A 63 -1.49 0.52 -9.11
CA MET A 63 -1.09 -0.89 -9.22
C MET A 63 -2.06 -1.80 -8.45
N GLY A 64 -2.41 -1.44 -7.21
CA GLY A 64 -3.35 -2.19 -6.39
C GLY A 64 -4.73 -2.26 -7.00
N LEU A 65 -5.21 -1.16 -7.58
CA LEU A 65 -6.50 -1.10 -8.26
C LEU A 65 -6.58 -2.11 -9.41
N GLY A 66 -5.58 -2.13 -10.29
CA GLY A 66 -5.53 -3.08 -11.41
C GLY A 66 -5.40 -4.54 -10.95
N PHE A 67 -4.56 -4.78 -9.94
CA PHE A 67 -4.36 -6.11 -9.36
C PHE A 67 -5.65 -6.65 -8.71
N ILE A 68 -6.30 -5.88 -7.84
CA ILE A 68 -7.52 -6.28 -7.15
C ILE A 68 -8.68 -6.42 -8.13
N LYS A 69 -8.80 -5.53 -9.13
CA LYS A 69 -9.81 -5.64 -10.21
C LYS A 69 -9.72 -6.98 -10.91
N ARG A 70 -8.51 -7.39 -11.31
CA ARG A 70 -8.30 -8.67 -11.99
C ARG A 70 -8.71 -9.84 -11.10
N LEU A 71 -8.33 -9.85 -9.84
CA LEU A 71 -8.71 -10.92 -8.90
C LEU A 71 -10.21 -10.95 -8.64
N MET A 72 -10.85 -9.78 -8.56
CA MET A 72 -12.30 -9.67 -8.40
C MET A 72 -13.04 -10.31 -9.57
N ASP A 73 -12.66 -9.97 -10.80
CA ASP A 73 -13.30 -10.49 -12.01
C ASP A 73 -13.15 -12.01 -12.10
N GLU A 74 -11.93 -12.53 -11.91
CA GLU A 74 -11.64 -13.97 -11.96
C GLU A 74 -12.37 -14.74 -10.84
N SER A 75 -12.39 -14.20 -9.63
CA SER A 75 -13.09 -14.84 -8.50
C SER A 75 -14.59 -14.84 -8.68
N LEU A 76 -15.16 -13.74 -9.18
CA LEU A 76 -16.59 -13.64 -9.48
C LEU A 76 -17.01 -14.65 -10.55
N GLN A 77 -16.29 -14.71 -11.66
CA GLN A 77 -16.55 -15.65 -12.74
C GLN A 77 -16.45 -17.10 -12.26
N HIS A 78 -15.39 -17.44 -11.53
CA HIS A 78 -15.22 -18.76 -10.95
C HIS A 78 -16.39 -19.14 -10.04
N CYS A 79 -16.83 -18.23 -9.16
CA CYS A 79 -17.93 -18.51 -8.23
C CYS A 79 -19.30 -18.61 -8.93
N GLN A 80 -19.49 -17.99 -10.08
CA GLN A 80 -20.68 -18.13 -10.91
C GLN A 80 -20.71 -19.49 -11.63
N ASP A 81 -19.57 -19.93 -12.15
CA ASP A 81 -19.48 -21.13 -12.98
C ASP A 81 -19.35 -22.42 -12.16
N ARG A 82 -18.78 -22.34 -10.97
CA ARG A 82 -18.56 -23.50 -10.10
C ARG A 82 -19.84 -23.95 -9.44
N ILE A 83 -20.27 -25.17 -9.74
CA ILE A 83 -21.44 -25.80 -9.12
C ILE A 83 -21.00 -26.66 -7.94
N VAL A 84 -21.63 -26.48 -6.79
CA VAL A 84 -21.45 -27.26 -5.56
C VAL A 84 -22.82 -27.65 -5.04
N SER A 85 -23.04 -28.96 -4.84
CA SER A 85 -24.35 -29.50 -4.40
C SER A 85 -25.54 -28.99 -5.24
N GLY A 86 -25.35 -28.90 -6.55
CA GLY A 86 -26.40 -28.50 -7.50
C GLY A 86 -26.63 -26.98 -7.61
N ASN A 87 -25.89 -26.15 -6.91
CA ASN A 87 -26.01 -24.67 -6.94
C ASN A 87 -24.68 -23.99 -7.27
N PRO A 88 -24.71 -22.82 -7.94
CA PRO A 88 -23.52 -21.98 -8.11
C PRO A 88 -22.88 -21.61 -6.77
N LEU A 89 -21.55 -21.64 -6.72
CA LEU A 89 -20.78 -21.34 -5.50
C LEU A 89 -21.10 -19.94 -4.95
N ILE A 90 -21.39 -18.98 -5.83
CA ILE A 90 -21.76 -17.61 -5.47
C ILE A 90 -23.03 -17.53 -4.59
N ASN A 91 -23.89 -18.55 -4.59
CA ASN A 91 -25.11 -18.55 -3.78
C ASN A 91 -24.85 -18.80 -2.29
N ILE A 92 -23.64 -19.25 -1.93
CA ILE A 92 -23.23 -19.50 -0.55
C ILE A 92 -22.92 -18.16 0.14
N ASP A 93 -23.51 -17.92 1.30
CA ASP A 93 -23.41 -16.67 2.04
C ASP A 93 -21.97 -16.26 2.37
N SER A 94 -21.16 -17.20 2.87
CA SER A 94 -19.73 -16.95 3.16
C SER A 94 -18.92 -16.60 1.91
N VAL A 95 -19.31 -17.11 0.74
CA VAL A 95 -18.69 -16.76 -0.56
C VAL A 95 -19.05 -15.34 -0.95
N LYS A 96 -20.30 -14.94 -0.81
CA LYS A 96 -20.75 -13.56 -1.04
C LYS A 96 -20.00 -12.59 -0.14
N TYR A 97 -19.83 -12.94 1.13
CA TYR A 97 -19.05 -12.14 2.08
C TYR A 97 -17.59 -11.98 1.63
N GLN A 98 -16.93 -13.06 1.18
CA GLN A 98 -15.55 -12.99 0.68
C GLN A 98 -15.45 -12.11 -0.58
N LEU A 99 -16.36 -12.27 -1.54
CA LEU A 99 -16.42 -11.42 -2.73
C LEU A 99 -16.66 -9.94 -2.39
N SER A 100 -17.53 -9.65 -1.42
CA SER A 100 -17.78 -8.27 -0.97
C SER A 100 -16.55 -7.62 -0.33
N ARG A 101 -15.67 -8.41 0.33
CA ARG A 101 -14.40 -7.90 0.85
C ARG A 101 -13.43 -7.49 -0.27
N ILE A 102 -13.33 -8.29 -1.35
CA ILE A 102 -12.53 -7.91 -2.53
C ILE A 102 -13.13 -6.63 -3.17
N GLN A 103 -14.46 -6.56 -3.29
CA GLN A 103 -15.14 -5.37 -3.81
C GLN A 103 -14.86 -4.13 -2.94
N ALA A 104 -14.91 -4.25 -1.62
CA ALA A 104 -14.59 -3.15 -0.71
C ALA A 104 -13.12 -2.71 -0.87
N ALA A 105 -12.18 -3.66 -0.99
CA ALA A 105 -10.78 -3.36 -1.24
C ALA A 105 -10.59 -2.60 -2.57
N PHE A 106 -11.29 -3.02 -3.63
CA PHE A 106 -11.29 -2.33 -4.92
C PHE A 106 -11.80 -0.88 -4.78
N THR A 107 -12.90 -0.67 -4.06
CA THR A 107 -13.47 0.67 -3.84
C THR A 107 -12.51 1.58 -3.07
N ILE A 108 -11.88 1.07 -2.01
CA ILE A 108 -10.87 1.81 -1.23
C ILE A 108 -9.68 2.18 -2.12
N CYS A 109 -9.14 1.23 -2.88
CA CYS A 109 -8.02 1.49 -3.80
C CYS A 109 -8.41 2.51 -4.90
N SER A 110 -9.66 2.52 -5.37
CA SER A 110 -10.14 3.50 -6.34
C SER A 110 -10.12 4.93 -5.79
N GLY A 111 -10.63 5.14 -4.57
CA GLY A 111 -10.56 6.44 -3.90
C GLY A 111 -9.11 6.89 -3.67
N MET A 112 -8.24 5.99 -3.20
CA MET A 112 -6.81 6.28 -3.04
C MET A 112 -6.13 6.61 -4.38
N CYS A 113 -6.50 5.94 -5.47
CA CYS A 113 -5.97 6.22 -6.80
C CYS A 113 -6.38 7.61 -7.29
N ALA A 114 -7.65 8.00 -7.07
CA ALA A 114 -8.13 9.34 -7.38
C ALA A 114 -7.34 10.43 -6.63
N TYR A 115 -7.13 10.25 -5.33
CA TYR A 115 -6.28 11.13 -4.53
C TYR A 115 -4.84 11.21 -5.08
N SER A 116 -4.24 10.08 -5.41
CA SER A 116 -2.88 10.04 -5.96
C SER A 116 -2.76 10.82 -7.27
N VAL A 117 -3.71 10.65 -8.19
CA VAL A 117 -3.74 11.35 -9.48
C VAL A 117 -3.81 12.87 -9.29
N GLN A 118 -4.61 13.33 -8.32
CA GLN A 118 -4.75 14.76 -8.03
C GLN A 118 -3.51 15.36 -7.35
N THR A 119 -2.77 14.55 -6.58
CA THR A 119 -1.69 15.03 -5.70
C THR A 119 -0.30 14.88 -6.33
N SER A 120 -0.07 13.86 -7.17
CA SER A 120 1.26 13.46 -7.64
C SER A 120 1.76 14.18 -8.88
N GLY A 121 1.20 15.35 -9.22
CA GLY A 121 1.70 16.20 -10.31
C GLY A 121 3.21 16.46 -10.19
N ILE A 122 3.92 16.49 -11.31
CA ILE A 122 5.40 16.63 -11.33
C ILE A 122 5.88 17.93 -10.68
N GLU A 123 5.03 18.94 -10.71
CA GLU A 123 5.30 20.28 -10.13
C GLU A 123 5.14 20.31 -8.59
N HIS A 124 4.55 19.29 -8.00
CA HIS A 124 4.27 19.25 -6.57
C HIS A 124 5.49 18.73 -5.79
N ASP A 125 5.87 19.43 -4.73
CA ASP A 125 6.84 18.93 -3.75
C ASP A 125 6.15 17.95 -2.80
N LEU A 126 6.45 16.69 -2.93
CA LEU A 126 5.85 15.62 -2.12
C LEU A 126 6.68 15.29 -0.87
N SER A 127 7.79 15.97 -0.62
CA SER A 127 8.69 15.65 0.51
C SER A 127 8.02 15.73 1.88
N GLY A 128 6.95 16.52 2.02
CA GLY A 128 6.17 16.69 3.25
C GLY A 128 5.01 15.69 3.42
N LEU A 129 4.68 14.87 2.42
CA LEU A 129 3.48 14.00 2.40
C LEU A 129 3.71 12.60 3.02
N SER A 130 4.55 12.50 4.04
CA SER A 130 4.94 11.20 4.60
C SER A 130 3.77 10.40 5.16
N ILE A 131 2.78 11.03 5.80
CA ILE A 131 1.63 10.35 6.40
C ILE A 131 0.75 9.73 5.30
N GLU A 132 0.39 10.53 4.29
CA GLU A 132 -0.45 10.11 3.17
C GLU A 132 0.27 9.05 2.32
N ALA A 133 1.51 9.28 1.92
CA ALA A 133 2.29 8.36 1.11
C ALA A 133 2.48 6.99 1.81
N ASN A 134 2.80 7.02 3.11
CA ASN A 134 2.90 5.80 3.91
C ASN A 134 1.56 5.06 4.02
N THR A 135 0.47 5.82 4.21
CA THR A 135 -0.90 5.27 4.26
C THR A 135 -1.25 4.55 2.97
N LEU A 136 -1.06 5.22 1.83
CA LEU A 136 -1.38 4.67 0.51
C LEU A 136 -0.60 3.39 0.25
N LYS A 137 0.72 3.40 0.45
CA LYS A 137 1.57 2.22 0.21
C LYS A 137 1.21 1.07 1.15
N ALA A 138 1.17 1.30 2.45
CA ALA A 138 0.99 0.23 3.42
C ALA A 138 -0.40 -0.41 3.30
N LEU A 139 -1.46 0.40 3.21
CA LEU A 139 -2.82 -0.15 3.16
C LEU A 139 -3.13 -0.82 1.82
N VAL A 140 -2.74 -0.22 0.69
CA VAL A 140 -2.98 -0.83 -0.62
C VAL A 140 -2.30 -2.20 -0.73
N THR A 141 -1.06 -2.32 -0.27
CA THR A 141 -0.34 -3.60 -0.35
C THR A 141 -0.87 -4.65 0.61
N ASP A 142 -1.45 -4.25 1.75
CA ASP A 142 -2.21 -5.15 2.63
C ASP A 142 -3.50 -5.63 1.94
N LEU A 143 -4.25 -4.73 1.29
CA LEU A 143 -5.47 -5.06 0.55
C LEU A 143 -5.18 -5.96 -0.66
N MET A 144 -4.07 -5.77 -1.35
CA MET A 144 -3.61 -6.67 -2.44
C MET A 144 -3.40 -8.09 -1.89
N GLN A 145 -2.63 -8.23 -0.81
CA GLN A 145 -2.33 -9.53 -0.21
C GLN A 145 -3.59 -10.20 0.34
N GLU A 146 -4.47 -9.46 1.00
CA GLU A 146 -5.74 -9.96 1.50
C GLU A 146 -6.65 -10.45 0.36
N SER A 147 -6.78 -9.67 -0.70
CA SER A 147 -7.56 -10.04 -1.88
C SER A 147 -7.01 -11.28 -2.58
N ALA A 148 -5.68 -11.43 -2.64
CA ALA A 148 -5.02 -12.60 -3.18
C ALA A 148 -5.32 -13.86 -2.35
N GLN A 149 -5.28 -13.77 -1.02
CA GLN A 149 -5.63 -14.89 -0.13
C GLN A 149 -7.11 -15.28 -0.26
N ILE A 150 -8.00 -14.30 -0.36
CA ILE A 150 -9.43 -14.57 -0.59
C ILE A 150 -9.64 -15.28 -1.94
N SER A 151 -9.01 -14.78 -3.00
CA SER A 151 -9.10 -15.38 -4.33
C SER A 151 -8.57 -16.82 -4.34
N LEU A 152 -7.44 -17.08 -3.66
CA LEU A 152 -6.91 -18.43 -3.49
C LEU A 152 -7.90 -19.35 -2.80
N GLN A 153 -8.52 -18.89 -1.71
CA GLN A 153 -9.52 -19.67 -0.97
C GLN A 153 -10.75 -19.99 -1.83
N LEU A 154 -11.24 -19.00 -2.59
CA LEU A 154 -12.42 -19.18 -3.47
C LEU A 154 -12.13 -20.15 -4.63
N ALA A 155 -10.93 -20.10 -5.21
CA ALA A 155 -10.52 -21.00 -6.30
C ALA A 155 -10.29 -22.45 -5.84
N GLY A 156 -10.16 -22.69 -4.53
CA GLY A 156 -9.96 -24.02 -3.95
C GLY A 156 -8.67 -24.69 -4.46
N ALA A 157 -8.74 -26.01 -4.71
CA ALA A 157 -7.55 -26.80 -5.11
C ALA A 157 -6.86 -26.28 -6.38
N ASN A 158 -7.62 -25.75 -7.34
CA ASN A 158 -7.04 -25.15 -8.56
C ASN A 158 -6.20 -23.92 -8.24
N GLY A 159 -6.61 -23.12 -7.27
CA GLY A 159 -5.89 -21.93 -6.83
C GLY A 159 -4.54 -22.24 -6.19
N TYR A 160 -4.32 -23.45 -5.67
CA TYR A 160 -3.05 -23.84 -5.04
C TYR A 160 -1.90 -24.08 -6.05
N ARG A 161 -2.16 -23.95 -7.32
CA ARG A 161 -1.18 -24.11 -8.41
C ARG A 161 -0.49 -22.79 -8.70
N LEU A 162 0.82 -22.83 -8.93
CA LEU A 162 1.60 -21.63 -9.29
C LEU A 162 1.30 -21.10 -10.70
N ASP A 163 0.74 -21.93 -11.58
CA ASP A 163 0.29 -21.52 -12.91
C ASP A 163 -1.15 -20.94 -12.90
N HIS A 164 -1.85 -21.00 -11.75
CA HIS A 164 -3.15 -20.39 -11.58
C HIS A 164 -3.03 -18.99 -11.02
N ILE A 165 -3.84 -18.04 -11.53
CA ILE A 165 -3.77 -16.63 -11.14
C ILE A 165 -3.90 -16.42 -9.62
N ALA A 166 -4.76 -17.17 -8.93
CA ALA A 166 -4.97 -17.04 -7.50
C ALA A 166 -3.73 -17.43 -6.68
N GLY A 167 -3.10 -18.59 -6.99
CA GLY A 167 -1.85 -19.01 -6.34
C GLY A 167 -0.69 -18.07 -6.65
N ARG A 168 -0.60 -17.65 -7.91
CA ARG A 168 0.40 -16.71 -8.38
C ARG A 168 0.31 -15.36 -7.67
N SER A 169 -0.89 -14.82 -7.54
CA SER A 169 -1.12 -13.51 -6.92
C SER A 169 -0.66 -13.43 -5.46
N VAL A 170 -0.76 -14.53 -4.71
CA VAL A 170 -0.32 -14.58 -3.30
C VAL A 170 1.19 -14.36 -3.19
N VAL A 171 1.97 -15.02 -4.02
CA VAL A 171 3.43 -14.90 -3.98
C VAL A 171 3.92 -13.60 -4.64
N ASP A 172 3.25 -13.15 -5.70
CA ASP A 172 3.64 -11.94 -6.43
C ASP A 172 3.26 -10.65 -5.69
N SER A 173 2.22 -10.64 -4.85
CA SER A 173 1.86 -9.47 -4.04
C SER A 173 2.66 -9.35 -2.74
N ARG A 174 3.25 -10.43 -2.25
CA ARG A 174 3.96 -10.45 -0.95
C ARG A 174 5.12 -9.45 -0.83
N PRO A 175 6.02 -9.29 -1.81
CA PRO A 175 7.15 -8.38 -1.69
C PRO A 175 6.74 -6.92 -1.56
N PHE A 176 5.57 -6.52 -2.04
CA PHE A 176 5.06 -5.15 -1.92
C PHE A 176 4.81 -4.70 -0.47
N GLN A 177 4.61 -5.63 0.47
CA GLN A 177 4.53 -5.32 1.90
C GLN A 177 5.91 -5.17 2.55
N ILE A 178 7.00 -5.51 1.84
CA ILE A 178 8.35 -5.60 2.39
C ILE A 178 9.23 -4.44 1.91
N PHE A 179 9.34 -4.23 0.60
CA PHE A 179 10.22 -3.21 0.05
C PHE A 179 9.64 -1.79 0.16
N GLU A 180 10.47 -0.78 -0.09
CA GLU A 180 10.15 0.66 0.12
C GLU A 180 9.71 1.00 1.56
N GLY A 181 10.17 0.22 2.52
CA GLY A 181 9.76 0.25 3.91
C GLY A 181 8.68 -0.80 4.21
N SER A 182 8.95 -1.66 5.19
CA SER A 182 7.95 -2.65 5.61
C SER A 182 6.67 -1.98 6.11
N ASN A 183 5.52 -2.59 5.86
CA ASN A 183 4.24 -2.00 6.24
C ASN A 183 4.16 -1.69 7.74
N GLU A 184 4.73 -2.54 8.59
CA GLU A 184 4.75 -2.30 10.04
C GLU A 184 5.53 -1.03 10.40
N MET A 185 6.69 -0.81 9.77
CA MET A 185 7.46 0.43 9.95
C MET A 185 6.67 1.64 9.45
N LEU A 186 6.00 1.53 8.30
CA LEU A 186 5.21 2.63 7.75
C LEU A 186 4.02 2.97 8.65
N TYR A 187 3.32 1.98 9.20
CA TYR A 187 2.25 2.21 10.17
C TYR A 187 2.77 2.88 11.45
N ALA A 188 3.89 2.45 11.99
CA ALA A 188 4.50 3.13 13.13
C ALA A 188 4.82 4.60 12.79
N GLN A 189 5.40 4.88 11.63
CA GLN A 189 5.70 6.24 11.17
C GLN A 189 4.45 7.10 10.99
N ILE A 190 3.32 6.53 10.53
CA ILE A 190 2.04 7.25 10.46
C ILE A 190 1.61 7.70 11.86
N ALA A 191 1.62 6.78 12.84
CA ALA A 191 1.24 7.10 14.21
C ALA A 191 2.17 8.14 14.85
N GLU A 192 3.49 8.01 14.66
CA GLU A 192 4.49 8.97 15.12
C GLU A 192 4.29 10.35 14.49
N GLY A 193 4.03 10.40 13.17
CA GLY A 193 3.74 11.63 12.44
C GLY A 193 2.52 12.35 12.99
N ILE A 194 1.41 11.64 13.17
CA ILE A 194 0.17 12.18 13.75
C ILE A 194 0.42 12.64 15.19
N THR A 195 1.07 11.82 16.02
CA THR A 195 1.38 12.19 17.41
C THR A 195 2.24 13.47 17.49
N LYS A 196 3.20 13.62 16.58
CA LYS A 196 4.02 14.84 16.47
C LYS A 196 3.18 16.08 16.14
N LEU A 197 2.24 15.93 15.20
CA LEU A 197 1.32 17.01 14.82
C LEU A 197 0.33 17.35 15.96
N MET A 198 -0.20 16.35 16.67
CA MET A 198 -1.06 16.53 17.84
C MET A 198 -0.36 17.33 18.95
N ARG A 199 0.91 17.02 19.23
CA ARG A 199 1.71 17.79 20.20
C ARG A 199 1.89 19.23 19.76
N LYS A 200 2.16 19.46 18.46
CA LYS A 200 2.33 20.81 17.90
C LYS A 200 1.03 21.63 18.00
N SER A 201 -0.12 21.01 17.79
CA SER A 201 -1.44 21.65 17.91
C SER A 201 -1.98 21.68 19.35
N LYS A 202 -1.27 21.06 20.32
CA LYS A 202 -1.69 20.90 21.72
C LYS A 202 -3.03 20.16 21.86
N THR A 203 -3.33 19.24 20.96
CA THR A 203 -4.52 18.40 20.97
C THR A 203 -4.12 17.02 21.48
N ALA A 204 -4.68 16.57 22.61
CA ALA A 204 -4.36 15.28 23.22
C ALA A 204 -5.25 14.15 22.68
N ASN A 205 -6.51 14.45 22.39
CA ASN A 205 -7.49 13.46 21.93
C ASN A 205 -7.34 13.19 20.43
N LEU A 206 -7.28 11.90 20.05
CA LEU A 206 -7.07 11.49 18.67
C LEU A 206 -8.27 11.84 17.77
N PHE A 207 -9.50 11.64 18.27
CA PHE A 207 -10.71 12.01 17.52
C PHE A 207 -10.77 13.51 17.22
N ASP A 208 -10.51 14.34 18.24
CA ASP A 208 -10.54 15.80 18.07
C ASP A 208 -9.48 16.26 17.07
N PHE A 209 -8.29 15.64 17.06
CA PHE A 209 -7.27 15.94 16.10
C PHE A 209 -7.67 15.53 14.68
N LEU A 210 -8.07 14.26 14.49
CA LEU A 210 -8.41 13.72 13.17
C LEU A 210 -9.65 14.38 12.55
N SER A 211 -10.58 14.87 13.37
CA SER A 211 -11.74 15.65 12.90
C SER A 211 -11.37 17.01 12.30
N ASN A 212 -10.16 17.50 12.57
CA ASN A 212 -9.62 18.74 12.03
C ASN A 212 -8.43 18.51 11.05
N TYR A 213 -8.01 17.27 10.86
CA TYR A 213 -6.92 16.95 9.96
C TYR A 213 -7.44 16.83 8.51
N PRO A 214 -6.81 17.51 7.52
CA PRO A 214 -7.37 17.64 6.16
C PRO A 214 -7.73 16.32 5.48
N THR A 215 -6.93 15.26 5.68
CA THR A 215 -7.13 13.95 5.05
C THR A 215 -7.92 12.96 5.91
N SER A 216 -8.65 13.44 6.94
CA SER A 216 -9.52 12.61 7.78
C SER A 216 -10.74 13.31 8.35
N ASN A 217 -10.92 14.60 8.07
CA ASN A 217 -11.96 15.42 8.71
C ASN A 217 -13.38 14.95 8.43
N LEU A 218 -13.68 14.40 7.25
CA LEU A 218 -15.00 13.84 6.94
C LEU A 218 -15.15 12.41 7.48
N SER A 219 -14.09 11.62 7.42
CA SER A 219 -14.12 10.21 7.80
C SER A 219 -14.07 9.96 9.29
N ALA A 220 -13.39 10.83 10.06
CA ALA A 220 -13.22 10.65 11.50
C ALA A 220 -14.55 10.50 12.27
N ALA A 221 -15.60 11.21 11.84
CA ALA A 221 -16.91 11.17 12.47
C ALA A 221 -17.53 9.76 12.50
N TYR A 222 -17.26 8.94 11.49
CA TYR A 222 -17.76 7.55 11.41
C TYR A 222 -17.10 6.60 12.41
N PHE A 223 -15.97 7.00 13.00
CA PHE A 223 -15.17 6.18 13.91
C PHE A 223 -15.01 6.86 15.28
N LYS A 224 -15.91 7.76 15.65
CA LYS A 224 -15.80 8.57 16.87
C LYS A 224 -15.55 7.72 18.11
N GLU A 225 -16.28 6.64 18.31
CA GLU A 225 -16.15 5.78 19.48
C GLU A 225 -14.77 5.12 19.55
N GLN A 226 -14.25 4.65 18.40
CA GLN A 226 -12.96 3.97 18.30
C GLN A 226 -11.77 4.93 18.41
N LEU A 227 -11.97 6.20 18.08
CA LEU A 227 -10.92 7.23 18.09
C LEU A 227 -10.90 8.09 19.34
N ASN A 228 -11.92 7.99 20.20
CA ASN A 228 -12.08 8.86 21.37
C ASN A 228 -11.17 8.44 22.53
N PHE A 229 -9.88 8.62 22.36
CA PHE A 229 -8.89 8.41 23.42
C PHE A 229 -7.69 9.35 23.26
N ASN A 230 -6.95 9.56 24.36
CA ASN A 230 -5.76 10.41 24.35
C ASN A 230 -4.53 9.62 23.93
N LEU A 231 -3.68 10.22 23.09
CA LEU A 231 -2.35 9.71 22.76
C LEU A 231 -1.31 10.41 23.65
N GLU A 232 -0.78 9.68 24.62
CA GLU A 232 0.29 10.14 25.50
C GLU A 232 1.66 9.74 24.97
N GLY A 233 2.72 10.37 25.47
CA GLY A 233 4.09 10.04 25.09
C GLY A 233 4.54 8.65 25.56
N GLY A 234 5.54 8.08 24.88
CA GLY A 234 6.12 6.78 25.28
C GLY A 234 5.32 5.57 24.82
N ILE A 235 4.57 5.67 23.71
CA ILE A 235 3.79 4.57 23.14
C ILE A 235 4.75 3.45 22.66
N PRO A 236 4.55 2.20 23.11
CA PRO A 236 5.34 1.07 22.61
C PRO A 236 5.23 0.90 21.08
N GLN A 237 6.30 0.45 20.43
CA GLN A 237 6.32 0.30 18.96
C GLN A 237 5.17 -0.55 18.43
N ARG A 238 4.83 -1.65 19.10
CA ARG A 238 3.70 -2.51 18.72
C ARG A 238 2.38 -1.74 18.68
N ASP A 239 2.15 -0.86 19.64
CA ASP A 239 0.93 -0.07 19.74
C ASP A 239 0.93 1.05 18.70
N LEU A 240 2.10 1.64 18.37
CA LEU A 240 2.24 2.57 17.24
C LEU A 240 1.82 1.93 15.91
N VAL A 241 2.20 0.67 15.66
CA VAL A 241 1.78 -0.06 14.45
C VAL A 241 0.25 -0.21 14.42
N THR A 242 -0.36 -0.58 15.55
CA THR A 242 -1.83 -0.75 15.64
C THR A 242 -2.57 0.57 15.44
N ILE A 243 -2.12 1.62 16.09
CA ILE A 243 -2.67 2.97 15.95
C ILE A 243 -2.50 3.46 14.50
N GLY A 244 -1.33 3.27 13.91
CA GLY A 244 -1.07 3.66 12.53
C GLY A 244 -1.96 2.94 11.53
N ARG A 245 -2.21 1.64 11.71
CA ARG A 245 -3.18 0.88 10.89
C ARG A 245 -4.60 1.44 11.00
N MET A 246 -5.00 1.83 12.20
CA MET A 246 -6.31 2.44 12.44
C MET A 246 -6.41 3.81 11.74
N ILE A 247 -5.41 4.68 11.92
CA ILE A 247 -5.34 5.99 11.28
C ILE A 247 -5.33 5.85 9.75
N ALA A 248 -4.55 4.92 9.20
CA ALA A 248 -4.48 4.68 7.77
C ALA A 248 -5.85 4.30 7.17
N ARG A 249 -6.66 3.51 7.89
CA ARG A 249 -8.03 3.18 7.47
C ARG A 249 -8.95 4.38 7.49
N VAL A 250 -8.84 5.24 8.50
CA VAL A 250 -9.62 6.49 8.59
C VAL A 250 -9.27 7.41 7.43
N ILE A 251 -7.97 7.62 7.16
CA ILE A 251 -7.50 8.45 6.04
C ILE A 251 -7.96 7.85 4.70
N SER A 252 -7.85 6.54 4.51
CA SER A 252 -8.27 5.91 3.25
C SER A 252 -9.78 6.01 3.02
N PHE A 253 -10.57 5.95 4.08
CA PHE A 253 -12.03 6.14 3.99
C PHE A 253 -12.39 7.57 3.60
N GLN A 254 -11.62 8.57 4.02
CA GLN A 254 -11.74 9.95 3.54
C GLN A 254 -11.70 10.03 2.02
N PHE A 255 -10.75 9.31 1.38
CA PHE A 255 -10.60 9.31 -0.08
C PHE A 255 -11.75 8.60 -0.82
N VAL A 256 -12.52 7.77 -0.14
CA VAL A 256 -13.75 7.17 -0.70
C VAL A 256 -14.93 8.13 -0.60
N LEU A 257 -14.92 9.04 0.38
CA LEU A 257 -15.99 10.02 0.59
C LEU A 257 -15.87 11.26 -0.30
N GLN A 258 -14.70 11.49 -0.87
CA GLN A 258 -14.40 12.61 -1.79
C GLN A 258 -14.66 12.23 -3.24
#